data_7a6567a6a90ce14f737bb1ea665f6996
#
_entry.id   7a6567a6a90ce14f737bb1ea665f6996
#
_cell.length_a   1.000
_cell.length_b   1.000
_cell.length_c   1.000
_cell.angle_alpha   90.00
_cell.angle_beta   90.00
_cell.angle_gamma   90.00
#
_symmetry.space_group_name_H-M   'P 1'
#
loop_
_entity.id
_entity.type
_entity.pdbx_description
1 polymer ?
#
loop_
_entity_poly.entity_id
_entity_poly.type
_entity_poly.pdbx_seq_one_letter_code
_entity_poly.pdbx_strand_id
1 'polypeptide(L)'
;MGALAESVLDHGGVVTGVIPEFLVNREHLLLRVQERIITPDMHERKRVMFERADAFVALPGGVGTLEELVEQLTWAQLGRHKKPILILNIANFWEPLCQLLDQMERLDFIRAGLPVKLLVAERVEEILPKLLEAVRSVSELEKEMTSVAAERM
;
A
#
# COMPACT_ATOMS: atom_id res chain seq x y z
N MET A 1 -5.14 -6.69 -12.22
CA MET A 1 -3.92 -7.24 -11.53
C MET A 1 -3.19 -8.28 -12.39
N GLY A 2 -3.88 -9.12 -13.18
CA GLY A 2 -3.24 -10.15 -14.02
C GLY A 2 -2.13 -9.61 -14.91
N ALA A 3 -2.42 -8.59 -15.72
CA ALA A 3 -1.42 -8.00 -16.63
C ALA A 3 -0.17 -7.45 -15.92
N LEU A 4 -0.33 -6.86 -14.71
CA LEU A 4 0.79 -6.43 -13.89
C LEU A 4 1.64 -7.63 -13.44
N ALA A 5 0.99 -8.68 -12.95
CA ALA A 5 1.67 -9.90 -12.52
C ALA A 5 2.42 -10.57 -13.68
N GLU A 6 1.80 -10.70 -14.85
CA GLU A 6 2.45 -11.21 -16.06
C GLU A 6 3.68 -10.39 -16.44
N SER A 7 3.57 -9.07 -16.45
CA SER A 7 4.70 -8.19 -16.76
C SER A 7 5.85 -8.35 -15.77
N VAL A 8 5.58 -8.47 -14.48
CA VAL A 8 6.61 -8.72 -13.45
C VAL A 8 7.33 -10.06 -13.71
N LEU A 9 6.57 -11.11 -14.01
CA LEU A 9 7.12 -12.44 -14.31
C LEU A 9 7.98 -12.43 -15.58
N ASP A 10 7.51 -11.77 -16.64
CA ASP A 10 8.21 -11.68 -17.92
C ASP A 10 9.53 -10.89 -17.82
N HIS A 11 9.66 -10.03 -16.81
CA HIS A 11 10.90 -9.29 -16.50
C HIS A 11 11.74 -9.93 -15.37
N GLY A 12 11.46 -11.19 -15.01
CA GLY A 12 12.24 -11.95 -14.03
C GLY A 12 11.95 -11.61 -12.57
N GLY A 13 10.88 -10.87 -12.29
CA GLY A 13 10.42 -10.58 -10.94
C GLY A 13 9.67 -11.76 -10.31
N VAL A 14 9.40 -11.65 -9.01
CA VAL A 14 8.63 -12.65 -8.24
C VAL A 14 7.24 -12.11 -7.94
N VAL A 15 6.25 -12.95 -8.12
CA VAL A 15 4.84 -12.61 -7.83
C VAL A 15 4.26 -13.59 -6.83
N THR A 16 3.72 -13.06 -5.73
CA THR A 16 2.91 -13.79 -4.77
C THR A 16 1.46 -13.34 -4.88
N GLY A 17 0.56 -14.26 -5.17
CA GLY A 17 -0.88 -14.03 -5.18
C GLY A 17 -1.49 -14.38 -3.82
N VAL A 18 -2.22 -13.45 -3.20
CA VAL A 18 -2.98 -13.70 -1.96
C VAL A 18 -4.45 -13.60 -2.26
N ILE A 19 -5.19 -14.70 -2.08
CA ILE A 19 -6.59 -14.81 -2.52
C ILE A 19 -7.43 -15.49 -1.43
N PRO A 20 -8.61 -14.96 -1.08
CA PRO A 20 -9.50 -15.67 -0.17
C PRO A 20 -10.21 -16.82 -0.89
N GLU A 21 -10.47 -17.90 -0.16
CA GLU A 21 -11.00 -19.16 -0.70
C GLU A 21 -12.27 -18.95 -1.55
N PHE A 22 -13.19 -18.10 -1.11
CA PHE A 22 -14.45 -17.85 -1.81
C PHE A 22 -14.30 -17.12 -3.17
N LEU A 23 -13.13 -16.52 -3.45
CA LEU A 23 -12.82 -15.88 -4.73
C LEU A 23 -12.02 -16.78 -5.68
N VAL A 24 -11.46 -17.90 -5.22
CA VAL A 24 -10.63 -18.80 -6.03
C VAL A 24 -11.30 -19.22 -7.34
N ASN A 25 -12.61 -19.50 -7.30
CA ASN A 25 -13.39 -19.93 -8.46
C ASN A 25 -14.00 -18.77 -9.27
N ARG A 26 -13.89 -17.54 -8.78
CA ARG A 26 -14.48 -16.35 -9.42
C ARG A 26 -13.46 -15.48 -10.15
N GLU A 27 -12.22 -15.56 -9.76
CA GLU A 27 -11.13 -14.81 -10.37
C GLU A 27 -10.30 -15.72 -11.29
N HIS A 28 -9.89 -15.18 -12.43
CA HIS A 28 -8.93 -15.87 -13.31
C HIS A 28 -7.56 -15.86 -12.63
N LEU A 29 -7.28 -16.90 -11.89
CA LEU A 29 -6.00 -17.10 -11.23
C LEU A 29 -4.89 -17.20 -12.28
N LEU A 30 -3.91 -16.31 -12.20
CA LEU A 30 -2.71 -16.44 -13.01
C LEU A 30 -1.93 -17.67 -12.54
N LEU A 31 -1.93 -18.73 -13.35
CA LEU A 31 -1.29 -20.01 -13.00
C LEU A 31 0.25 -19.91 -12.92
N ARG A 32 0.84 -18.88 -13.50
CA ARG A 32 2.30 -18.66 -13.60
C ARG A 32 2.92 -18.03 -12.34
N VAL A 33 2.13 -17.60 -11.34
CA VAL A 33 2.71 -17.01 -10.12
C VAL A 33 3.51 -18.05 -9.33
N GLN A 34 4.66 -17.63 -8.79
CA GLN A 34 5.55 -18.53 -8.04
C GLN A 34 4.95 -19.01 -6.73
N GLU A 35 4.17 -18.16 -6.08
CA GLU A 35 3.54 -18.48 -4.81
C GLU A 35 2.05 -18.07 -4.82
N ARG A 36 1.20 -18.95 -4.32
CA ARG A 36 -0.21 -18.67 -4.09
C ARG A 36 -0.57 -18.96 -2.64
N ILE A 37 -1.11 -17.96 -1.97
CA ILE A 37 -1.58 -18.08 -0.60
C ILE A 37 -3.09 -17.99 -0.63
N ILE A 38 -3.75 -19.09 -0.27
CA ILE A 38 -5.20 -19.13 -0.12
C ILE A 38 -5.50 -18.84 1.34
N THR A 39 -6.33 -17.83 1.57
CA THR A 39 -6.73 -17.42 2.92
C THR A 39 -8.20 -17.75 3.19
N PRO A 40 -8.59 -18.03 4.44
CA PRO A 40 -9.97 -18.38 4.75
C PRO A 40 -10.95 -17.24 4.51
N ASP A 41 -10.50 -15.99 4.67
CA ASP A 41 -11.33 -14.80 4.55
C ASP A 41 -10.55 -13.56 4.08
N MET A 42 -11.26 -12.43 3.94
CA MET A 42 -10.67 -11.14 3.52
C MET A 42 -9.77 -10.52 4.59
N HIS A 43 -10.02 -10.76 5.87
CA HIS A 43 -9.19 -10.19 6.94
C HIS A 43 -7.81 -10.83 6.92
N GLU A 44 -7.78 -12.16 6.83
CA GLU A 44 -6.52 -12.91 6.74
C GLU A 44 -5.75 -12.56 5.45
N ARG A 45 -6.45 -12.40 4.31
CA ARG A 45 -5.85 -11.92 3.07
C ARG A 45 -5.13 -10.58 3.28
N LYS A 46 -5.82 -9.59 3.85
CA LYS A 46 -5.25 -8.26 4.09
C LYS A 46 -4.09 -8.32 5.08
N ARG A 47 -4.19 -9.15 6.13
CA ARG A 47 -3.12 -9.35 7.10
C ARG A 47 -1.85 -9.91 6.44
N VAL A 48 -1.98 -10.95 5.63
CA VAL A 48 -0.85 -11.57 4.92
C VAL A 48 -0.19 -10.58 3.95
N MET A 49 -1.01 -9.83 3.18
CA MET A 49 -0.50 -8.80 2.28
C MET A 49 0.25 -7.72 3.06
N PHE A 50 -0.30 -7.26 4.17
CA PHE A 50 0.31 -6.26 5.03
C PHE A 50 1.65 -6.74 5.61
N GLU A 51 1.73 -7.94 6.14
CA GLU A 51 2.94 -8.48 6.76
C GLU A 51 4.10 -8.62 5.76
N ARG A 52 3.79 -8.96 4.51
CA ARG A 52 4.78 -9.18 3.46
C ARG A 52 5.20 -7.93 2.70
N ALA A 53 4.41 -6.87 2.74
CA ALA A 53 4.69 -5.65 1.99
C ALA A 53 5.69 -4.75 2.73
N ASP A 54 6.61 -4.15 2.00
CA ASP A 54 7.47 -3.06 2.47
C ASP A 54 6.84 -1.68 2.16
N ALA A 55 5.98 -1.64 1.16
CA ALA A 55 5.23 -0.46 0.73
C ALA A 55 3.93 -0.88 0.02
N PHE A 56 2.99 0.05 -0.15
CA PHE A 56 1.72 -0.19 -0.82
C PHE A 56 1.56 0.70 -2.04
N VAL A 57 1.03 0.15 -3.12
CA VAL A 57 0.65 0.88 -4.34
C VAL A 57 -0.79 0.58 -4.67
N ALA A 58 -1.63 1.62 -4.71
CA ALA A 58 -2.98 1.51 -5.23
C ALA A 58 -3.04 2.05 -6.67
N LEU A 59 -3.35 1.16 -7.60
CA LEU A 59 -3.66 1.51 -8.98
C LEU A 59 -5.13 1.97 -9.07
N PRO A 60 -5.55 2.65 -10.16
CA PRO A 60 -6.96 2.86 -10.44
C PRO A 60 -7.75 1.55 -10.33
N GLY A 61 -8.81 1.56 -9.52
CA GLY A 61 -9.54 0.34 -9.20
C GLY A 61 -10.93 0.61 -8.61
N GLY A 62 -11.64 -0.45 -8.28
CA GLY A 62 -12.99 -0.39 -7.73
C GLY A 62 -13.05 -0.19 -6.21
N VAL A 63 -14.24 -0.42 -5.65
CA VAL A 63 -14.51 -0.25 -4.21
C VAL A 63 -13.59 -1.11 -3.34
N GLY A 64 -13.23 -2.33 -3.77
CA GLY A 64 -12.30 -3.16 -3.03
C GLY A 64 -10.91 -2.56 -2.92
N THR A 65 -10.39 -1.94 -3.99
CA THR A 65 -9.11 -1.22 -3.96
C THR A 65 -9.18 0.00 -3.03
N LEU A 66 -10.30 0.73 -3.06
CA LEU A 66 -10.52 1.86 -2.16
C LEU A 66 -10.58 1.40 -0.70
N GLU A 67 -11.26 0.31 -0.40
CA GLU A 67 -11.36 -0.26 0.96
C GLU A 67 -9.99 -0.65 1.50
N GLU A 68 -9.18 -1.39 0.72
CA GLU A 68 -7.82 -1.76 1.08
C GLU A 68 -6.93 -0.52 1.28
N LEU A 69 -7.03 0.47 0.42
CA LEU A 69 -6.27 1.72 0.53
C LEU A 69 -6.62 2.48 1.82
N VAL A 70 -7.90 2.72 2.08
CA VAL A 70 -8.36 3.47 3.26
C VAL A 70 -8.00 2.74 4.55
N GLU A 71 -8.04 1.41 4.57
CA GLU A 71 -7.59 0.63 5.73
C GLU A 71 -6.11 0.88 6.02
N GLN A 72 -5.24 0.85 5.00
CA GLN A 72 -3.81 1.11 5.19
C GLN A 72 -3.53 2.55 5.62
N LEU A 73 -4.23 3.53 5.06
CA LEU A 73 -4.16 4.93 5.49
C LEU A 73 -4.56 5.08 6.97
N THR A 74 -5.64 4.42 7.38
CA THR A 74 -6.11 4.44 8.77
C THR A 74 -5.08 3.81 9.71
N TRP A 75 -4.48 2.67 9.34
CA TRP A 75 -3.47 2.00 10.16
C TRP A 75 -2.19 2.83 10.28
N ALA A 76 -1.78 3.48 9.19
CA ALA A 76 -0.64 4.40 9.22
C ALA A 76 -0.92 5.62 10.10
N GLN A 77 -2.11 6.23 9.99
CA GLN A 77 -2.55 7.35 10.81
C GLN A 77 -2.57 6.99 12.31
N LEU A 78 -3.00 5.77 12.65
CA LEU A 78 -3.01 5.26 14.03
C LEU A 78 -1.62 4.80 14.52
N GLY A 79 -0.58 4.96 13.72
CA GLY A 79 0.80 4.61 14.08
C GLY A 79 1.10 3.12 14.10
N ARG A 80 0.24 2.28 13.52
CA ARG A 80 0.47 0.82 13.43
C ARG A 80 1.62 0.46 12.49
N HIS A 81 1.90 1.29 11.51
CA HIS A 81 3.04 1.14 10.61
C HIS A 81 3.48 2.48 10.03
N LYS A 82 4.67 2.46 9.42
CA LYS A 82 5.26 3.59 8.70
C LYS A 82 5.53 3.24 7.24
N LYS A 83 5.02 2.11 6.76
CA LYS A 83 5.21 1.65 5.37
C LYS A 83 4.62 2.69 4.42
N PRO A 84 5.35 3.12 3.37
CA PRO A 84 4.85 4.09 2.41
C PRO A 84 3.61 3.59 1.67
N ILE A 85 2.67 4.51 1.45
CA ILE A 85 1.45 4.25 0.69
C ILE A 85 1.43 5.21 -0.48
N LEU A 86 1.31 4.70 -1.70
CA LEU A 86 1.31 5.46 -2.94
C LEU A 86 0.07 5.14 -3.78
N ILE A 87 -0.55 6.18 -4.33
CA ILE A 87 -1.58 6.05 -5.37
C ILE A 87 -1.03 6.45 -6.73
N LEU A 88 -1.37 5.70 -7.76
CA LEU A 88 -1.11 6.07 -9.14
C LEU A 88 -2.31 6.84 -9.69
N ASN A 89 -2.19 8.18 -9.75
CA ASN A 89 -3.28 9.10 -10.11
C ASN A 89 -3.32 9.38 -11.62
N ILE A 90 -3.25 8.34 -12.45
CA ILE A 90 -3.39 8.46 -13.90
C ILE A 90 -4.78 9.04 -14.23
N ALA A 91 -4.79 10.01 -15.14
CA ALA A 91 -5.98 10.72 -15.59
C ALA A 91 -6.82 11.29 -14.42
N ASN A 92 -6.18 11.68 -13.34
CA ASN A 92 -6.80 12.21 -12.13
C ASN A 92 -7.85 11.26 -11.50
N PHE A 93 -7.66 9.96 -11.65
CA PHE A 93 -8.60 8.95 -11.14
C PHE A 93 -8.83 9.08 -9.63
N TRP A 94 -7.78 9.32 -8.86
CA TRP A 94 -7.82 9.44 -7.39
C TRP A 94 -8.02 10.88 -6.90
N GLU A 95 -8.12 11.86 -7.80
CA GLU A 95 -8.26 13.26 -7.44
C GLU A 95 -9.45 13.53 -6.49
N PRO A 96 -10.66 12.94 -6.68
CA PRO A 96 -11.75 13.12 -5.73
C PRO A 96 -11.44 12.60 -4.31
N LEU A 97 -10.65 11.54 -4.20
CA LEU A 97 -10.21 11.02 -2.90
C LEU A 97 -9.22 11.99 -2.23
N CYS A 98 -8.25 12.51 -2.97
CA CYS A 98 -7.31 13.50 -2.46
C CYS A 98 -8.05 14.75 -1.94
N GLN A 99 -9.00 15.25 -2.70
CA GLN A 99 -9.84 16.40 -2.31
C GLN A 99 -10.67 16.11 -1.05
N LEU A 100 -11.19 14.89 -0.91
CA LEU A 100 -11.92 14.47 0.29
C LEU A 100 -11.01 14.43 1.52
N LEU A 101 -9.80 13.88 1.40
CA LEU A 101 -8.82 13.85 2.49
C LEU A 101 -8.39 15.26 2.90
N ASP A 102 -8.12 16.14 1.94
CA ASP A 102 -7.80 17.55 2.18
C ASP A 102 -8.97 18.28 2.88
N GLN A 103 -10.20 17.97 2.52
CA GLN A 103 -11.39 18.53 3.17
C GLN A 103 -11.51 18.05 4.62
N MET A 104 -11.26 16.76 4.87
CA MET A 104 -11.27 16.20 6.22
C MET A 104 -10.19 16.86 7.11
N GLU A 105 -9.01 17.13 6.56
CA GLU A 105 -7.94 17.84 7.28
C GLU A 105 -8.34 19.29 7.58
N ARG A 106 -8.84 20.04 6.61
CA ARG A 106 -9.29 21.43 6.80
C ARG A 106 -10.43 21.60 7.80
N LEU A 107 -11.24 20.56 7.97
CA LEU A 107 -12.37 20.54 8.91
C LEU A 107 -12.04 19.86 10.24
N ASP A 108 -10.76 19.60 10.52
CA ASP A 108 -10.25 18.97 11.75
C ASP A 108 -10.79 17.55 12.02
N PHE A 109 -11.32 16.85 11.00
CA PHE A 109 -11.62 15.41 11.09
C PHE A 109 -10.36 14.56 11.07
N ILE A 110 -9.29 15.03 10.43
CA ILE A 110 -7.94 14.47 10.53
C ILE A 110 -7.16 15.37 11.49
N ARG A 111 -6.71 14.81 12.61
CA ARG A 111 -6.02 15.57 13.66
C ARG A 111 -4.65 16.05 13.16
N ALA A 112 -4.29 17.29 13.43
CA ALA A 112 -3.04 17.91 13.00
C ALA A 112 -1.76 17.13 13.40
N GLY A 113 -1.80 16.35 14.49
CA GLY A 113 -0.68 15.50 14.94
C GLY A 113 -0.61 14.11 14.27
N LEU A 114 -1.60 13.75 13.43
CA LEU A 114 -1.74 12.45 12.80
C LEU A 114 -2.09 12.61 11.31
N PRO A 115 -1.23 13.26 10.50
CA PRO A 115 -1.51 13.49 9.09
C PRO A 115 -1.55 12.17 8.31
N VAL A 116 -2.43 12.10 7.33
CA VAL A 116 -2.44 11.01 6.36
C VAL A 116 -1.32 11.23 5.34
N LYS A 117 -0.29 10.40 5.38
CA LYS A 117 0.84 10.46 4.45
C LYS A 117 0.55 9.59 3.23
N LEU A 118 0.02 10.22 2.20
CA LEU A 118 -0.26 9.57 0.92
C LEU A 118 0.67 10.13 -0.16
N LEU A 119 1.45 9.24 -0.78
CA LEU A 119 2.27 9.61 -1.94
C LEU A 119 1.42 9.54 -3.20
N VAL A 120 1.61 10.50 -4.10
CA VAL A 120 0.90 10.56 -5.38
C VAL A 120 1.92 10.48 -6.51
N ALA A 121 1.69 9.56 -7.45
CA ALA A 121 2.40 9.49 -8.72
C ALA A 121 1.39 9.70 -9.85
N GLU A 122 1.73 10.53 -10.81
CA GLU A 122 0.90 10.79 -12.00
C GLU A 122 1.30 9.88 -13.18
N ARG A 123 2.51 9.32 -13.13
CA ARG A 123 3.08 8.46 -14.14
C ARG A 123 3.67 7.21 -13.53
N VAL A 124 3.65 6.12 -14.29
CA VAL A 124 4.14 4.81 -13.85
C VAL A 124 5.63 4.85 -13.44
N GLU A 125 6.43 5.62 -14.17
CA GLU A 125 7.87 5.76 -13.95
C GLU A 125 8.23 6.40 -12.61
N GLU A 126 7.29 7.11 -11.99
CA GLU A 126 7.49 7.78 -10.71
C GLU A 126 7.29 6.86 -9.50
N ILE A 127 6.61 5.72 -9.68
CA ILE A 127 6.21 4.84 -8.57
C ILE A 127 7.43 4.35 -7.80
N LEU A 128 8.32 3.63 -8.46
CA LEU A 128 9.48 3.02 -7.79
C LEU A 128 10.44 4.05 -7.19
N PRO A 129 10.81 5.15 -7.89
CA PRO A 129 11.65 6.19 -7.29
C PRO A 129 11.05 6.78 -6.01
N LYS A 130 9.76 7.17 -6.02
CA LYS A 130 9.08 7.73 -4.85
C LYS A 130 8.99 6.75 -3.69
N LEU A 131 8.70 5.48 -3.97
CA LEU A 131 8.63 4.46 -2.93
C LEU A 131 10.00 4.16 -2.32
N LEU A 132 11.04 4.01 -3.14
CA LEU A 132 12.40 3.74 -2.65
C LEU A 132 12.92 4.88 -1.77
N GLU A 133 12.67 6.13 -2.14
CA GLU A 133 13.01 7.30 -1.33
C GLU A 133 12.27 7.27 0.01
N ALA A 134 10.96 7.02 -0.01
CA ALA A 134 10.15 6.96 1.20
C ALA A 134 10.56 5.81 2.14
N VAL A 135 10.86 4.62 1.61
CA VAL A 135 11.34 3.47 2.41
C VAL A 135 12.68 3.78 3.06
N ARG A 136 13.61 4.42 2.35
CA ARG A 136 14.90 4.84 2.91
C ARG A 136 14.72 5.82 4.06
N SER A 137 13.89 6.85 3.87
CA SER A 137 13.60 7.85 4.90
C SER A 137 13.00 7.23 6.17
N VAL A 138 12.11 6.24 6.04
CA VAL A 138 11.57 5.51 7.19
C VAL A 138 12.65 4.73 7.92
N SER A 139 13.52 4.01 7.17
CA SER A 139 14.62 3.24 7.75
C SER A 139 15.64 4.11 8.49
N GLU A 140 15.95 5.29 7.99
CA GLU A 140 16.87 6.25 8.62
C GLU A 140 16.28 6.78 9.92
N LEU A 141 15.02 7.20 9.93
CA LEU A 141 14.31 7.65 11.13
C LEU A 141 14.25 6.57 12.23
N GLU A 142 14.05 5.32 11.86
CA GLU A 142 14.02 4.21 12.83
C GLU A 142 15.38 3.94 13.45
N LYS A 143 16.45 4.05 12.66
CA LYS A 143 17.84 3.95 13.18
C LYS A 143 18.17 5.07 14.15
N GLU A 144 17.80 6.31 13.82
CA GLU A 144 18.01 7.47 14.70
C GLU A 144 17.24 7.31 16.02
N MET A 145 15.97 6.91 15.97
CA MET A 145 15.17 6.68 17.18
C MET A 145 15.76 5.58 18.07
N THR A 146 16.29 4.51 17.47
CA THR A 146 16.91 3.40 18.19
C THR A 146 18.22 3.85 18.85
N SER A 147 19.03 4.66 18.19
CA SER A 147 20.29 5.19 18.73
C SER A 147 20.04 6.13 19.92
N VAL A 148 19.07 7.03 19.80
CA VAL A 148 18.68 7.95 20.89
C VAL A 148 18.10 7.21 22.10
N ALA A 149 17.38 6.11 21.88
CA ALA A 149 16.86 5.27 22.96
C ALA A 149 17.98 4.53 23.69
N ALA A 150 19.00 4.07 22.97
CA ALA A 150 20.17 3.39 23.55
C ALA A 150 21.07 4.32 24.38
N GLU A 151 21.18 5.61 24.02
CA GLU A 151 21.96 6.62 24.76
C GLU A 151 21.29 7.09 26.06
N ARG A 152 20.01 6.82 26.25
CA ARG A 152 19.22 7.21 27.43
C ARG A 152 19.07 6.10 28.47
N MET A 153 19.61 4.93 28.23
CA MET A 153 19.66 3.78 29.16
C MET A 153 21.04 3.64 29.82
#